data_6b63e8b37e591fa17322a294a636329a
#
_entry.id   6b63e8b37e591fa17322a294a636329a
#
_cell.length_a   1.000
_cell.length_b   1.000
_cell.length_c   1.000
_cell.angle_alpha   90.00
_cell.angle_beta   90.00
_cell.angle_gamma   90.00
#
_symmetry.space_group_name_H-M   'P 1'
#
loop_
_entity.id
_entity.type
_entity.pdbx_description
1 polymer ?
#
loop_
_entity_poly.entity_id
_entity_poly.type
_entity_poly.pdbx_seq_one_letter_code
_entity_poly.pdbx_strand_id
1 'polypeptide(L)'
;MMDKPFNGMDPEGIIWMRGLLRSLAGEGRAVLVSSHLMSELEGTADHLVIAGRGQVIADTSTRDLLAAVSGDRVTLRTTEPARAAAVLERAGATATTDGTAVTMSGLAPEKVVLLLSENAVPFSEVSAHRASLEEAYLELTREAVEYRAADAGTRAAR
;
A
#
# COMPACT_ATOMS: atom_id res chain seq x y z
N MET A 1 17.10 20.75 0.21
CA MET A 1 16.04 20.46 -0.77
C MET A 1 16.71 19.98 -2.05
N MET A 2 16.22 18.86 -2.62
CA MET A 2 16.70 18.29 -3.88
C MET A 2 15.50 18.06 -4.81
N ASP A 3 15.60 18.55 -6.04
CA ASP A 3 14.55 18.39 -7.03
C ASP A 3 14.90 17.20 -7.94
N LYS A 4 14.06 16.16 -7.93
CA LYS A 4 14.16 14.94 -8.73
C LYS A 4 15.57 14.32 -8.76
N PRO A 5 16.19 14.06 -7.59
CA PRO A 5 17.60 13.67 -7.52
C PRO A 5 17.89 12.29 -8.15
N PHE A 6 16.89 11.47 -8.40
CA PHE A 6 17.02 10.14 -9.00
C PHE A 6 16.99 10.15 -10.53
N ASN A 7 16.61 11.28 -11.16
CA ASN A 7 16.47 11.35 -12.61
C ASN A 7 17.80 11.07 -13.33
N GLY A 8 17.75 10.12 -14.26
CA GLY A 8 18.91 9.77 -15.09
C GLY A 8 19.98 8.94 -14.38
N MET A 9 19.71 8.47 -13.16
CA MET A 9 20.60 7.57 -12.46
C MET A 9 20.40 6.12 -12.90
N ASP A 10 21.48 5.36 -12.94
CA ASP A 10 21.44 3.92 -13.04
C ASP A 10 21.03 3.28 -11.69
N PRO A 11 20.75 1.96 -11.63
CA PRO A 11 20.34 1.31 -10.40
C PRO A 11 21.33 1.45 -9.24
N GLU A 12 22.63 1.47 -9.51
CA GLU A 12 23.67 1.66 -8.47
C GLU A 12 23.63 3.08 -7.92
N GLY A 13 23.48 4.08 -8.79
CA GLY A 13 23.30 5.48 -8.43
C GLY A 13 22.08 5.71 -7.57
N ILE A 14 20.95 5.04 -7.87
CA ILE A 14 19.73 5.11 -7.06
C ILE A 14 19.98 4.56 -5.63
N ILE A 15 20.66 3.42 -5.52
CA ILE A 15 20.99 2.82 -4.22
C ILE A 15 21.90 3.77 -3.42
N TRP A 16 22.92 4.31 -4.06
CA TRP A 16 23.84 5.27 -3.43
C TRP A 16 23.10 6.53 -2.96
N MET A 17 22.25 7.12 -3.80
CA MET A 17 21.49 8.32 -3.47
C MET A 17 20.56 8.07 -2.27
N ARG A 18 19.85 6.93 -2.23
CA ARG A 18 19.03 6.55 -1.08
C ARG A 18 19.85 6.47 0.21
N GLY A 19 21.04 5.86 0.14
CA GLY A 19 21.95 5.79 1.26
C GLY A 19 22.39 7.17 1.76
N LEU A 20 22.74 8.08 0.84
CA LEU A 20 23.12 9.46 1.15
C LEU A 20 21.98 10.22 1.84
N LEU A 21 20.76 10.17 1.28
CA LEU A 21 19.58 10.85 1.84
C LEU A 21 19.27 10.36 3.26
N ARG A 22 19.33 9.06 3.49
CA ARG A 22 19.15 8.45 4.81
C ARG A 22 20.24 8.82 5.79
N SER A 23 21.50 8.87 5.35
CA SER A 23 22.61 9.31 6.19
C SER A 23 22.42 10.75 6.66
N LEU A 24 22.06 11.65 5.75
CA LEU A 24 21.78 13.05 6.07
C LEU A 24 20.62 13.21 7.07
N ALA A 25 19.56 12.44 6.89
CA ALA A 25 18.43 12.42 7.82
C ALA A 25 18.84 11.85 9.20
N GLY A 26 19.68 10.82 9.22
CA GLY A 26 20.23 10.24 10.44
C GLY A 26 21.13 11.19 11.23
N GLU A 27 21.74 12.18 10.56
CA GLU A 27 22.49 13.28 11.19
C GLU A 27 21.55 14.37 11.79
N GLY A 28 20.23 14.17 11.74
CA GLY A 28 19.24 15.13 12.24
C GLY A 28 18.90 16.24 11.25
N ARG A 29 19.27 16.13 9.99
CA ARG A 29 18.94 17.10 8.95
C ARG A 29 17.55 16.85 8.38
N ALA A 30 16.78 17.90 8.15
CA ALA A 30 15.56 17.82 7.36
C ALA A 30 15.92 17.72 5.86
N VAL A 31 15.52 16.61 5.22
CA VAL A 31 15.79 16.35 3.81
C VAL A 31 14.46 16.40 3.05
N LEU A 32 14.32 17.36 2.13
CA LEU A 32 13.16 17.49 1.24
C LEU A 32 13.55 17.07 -0.18
N VAL A 33 12.83 16.12 -0.73
CA VAL A 33 13.05 15.55 -2.08
C VAL A 33 11.75 15.64 -2.86
N SER A 34 11.81 16.09 -4.12
CA SER A 34 10.72 15.93 -5.07
C SER A 34 10.93 14.68 -5.93
N SER A 35 9.87 13.95 -6.22
CA SER A 35 9.83 12.89 -7.23
C SER A 35 8.44 12.80 -7.85
N HIS A 36 8.37 12.25 -9.06
CA HIS A 36 7.12 11.87 -9.71
C HIS A 36 6.94 10.34 -9.77
N LEU A 37 7.94 9.60 -9.29
CA LEU A 37 7.92 8.14 -9.21
C LEU A 37 7.84 7.69 -7.75
N MET A 38 6.74 7.04 -7.39
CA MET A 38 6.52 6.56 -6.02
C MET A 38 7.56 5.50 -5.62
N SER A 39 7.98 4.65 -6.57
CA SER A 39 9.01 3.65 -6.35
C SER A 39 10.37 4.21 -5.92
N GLU A 40 10.72 5.45 -6.30
CA GLU A 40 11.94 6.13 -5.85
C GLU A 40 11.89 6.50 -4.37
N LEU A 41 10.71 6.84 -3.87
CA LEU A 41 10.46 7.28 -2.50
C LEU A 41 10.24 6.10 -1.55
N GLU A 42 9.84 4.95 -2.08
CA GLU A 42 9.58 3.75 -1.29
C GLU A 42 10.83 3.32 -0.52
N GLY A 43 10.67 3.13 0.78
CA GLY A 43 11.77 2.81 1.67
C GLY A 43 12.78 3.94 1.90
N THR A 44 12.58 5.15 1.36
CA THR A 44 13.47 6.31 1.53
C THR A 44 12.78 7.45 2.29
N ALA A 45 11.54 7.77 1.95
CA ALA A 45 10.78 8.84 2.57
C ALA A 45 10.03 8.35 3.82
N ASP A 46 10.13 9.10 4.92
CA ASP A 46 9.38 8.87 6.15
C ASP A 46 8.03 9.60 6.13
N HIS A 47 7.95 10.72 5.40
CA HIS A 47 6.80 11.59 5.30
C HIS A 47 6.58 12.01 3.85
N LEU A 48 5.32 12.12 3.43
CA LEU A 48 4.91 12.44 2.07
C LEU A 48 3.96 13.62 2.06
N VAL A 49 4.23 14.56 1.16
CA VAL A 49 3.29 15.60 0.77
C VAL A 49 2.92 15.37 -0.69
N ILE A 50 1.70 14.93 -0.92
CA ILE A 50 1.18 14.66 -2.25
C ILE A 50 0.43 15.89 -2.74
N ALA A 51 0.89 16.46 -3.83
CA ALA A 51 0.30 17.65 -4.43
C ALA A 51 -0.24 17.36 -5.83
N GLY A 52 -1.38 17.92 -6.15
CA GLY A 52 -1.98 17.81 -7.46
C GLY A 52 -2.88 19.03 -7.77
N ARG A 53 -2.81 19.52 -9.00
CA ARG A 53 -3.62 20.66 -9.47
C ARG A 53 -3.53 21.91 -8.57
N GLY A 54 -2.33 22.17 -8.03
CA GLY A 54 -2.07 23.33 -7.16
C GLY A 54 -2.61 23.20 -5.73
N GLN A 55 -2.99 21.99 -5.30
CA GLN A 55 -3.48 21.73 -3.94
C GLN A 55 -2.71 20.57 -3.32
N VAL A 56 -2.60 20.56 -1.99
CA VAL A 56 -2.13 19.39 -1.23
C VAL A 56 -3.29 18.40 -1.16
N ILE A 57 -3.06 17.18 -1.67
CA ILE A 57 -4.02 16.07 -1.65
C ILE A 57 -3.86 15.28 -0.34
N ALA A 58 -2.60 15.05 0.07
CA ALA A 58 -2.27 14.39 1.32
C ALA A 58 -0.99 14.96 1.91
N ASP A 59 -0.93 14.99 3.24
CA ASP A 59 0.21 15.35 4.07
C ASP A 59 0.24 14.37 5.24
N THR A 60 1.07 13.31 5.13
CA THR A 60 0.99 12.15 6.02
C THR A 60 2.30 11.37 6.09
N SER A 61 2.47 10.56 7.12
CA SER A 61 3.59 9.63 7.16
C SER A 61 3.44 8.52 6.11
N THR A 62 4.57 8.05 5.56
CA THR A 62 4.58 6.90 4.64
C THR A 62 3.93 5.68 5.27
N ARG A 63 4.15 5.46 6.57
CA ARG A 63 3.56 4.37 7.33
C ARG A 63 2.03 4.45 7.37
N ASP A 64 1.49 5.61 7.73
CA ASP A 64 0.04 5.79 7.87
C ASP A 64 -0.66 5.69 6.52
N LEU A 65 -0.03 6.23 5.46
CA LEU A 65 -0.51 6.10 4.10
C LEU A 65 -0.61 4.64 3.66
N LEU A 66 0.47 3.88 3.84
CA LEU A 66 0.49 2.45 3.49
C LEU A 66 -0.47 1.64 4.35
N ALA A 67 -0.61 1.95 5.64
CA ALA A 67 -1.57 1.28 6.52
C ALA A 67 -3.01 1.50 6.08
N ALA A 68 -3.35 2.73 5.67
CA ALA A 68 -4.70 3.06 5.19
C ALA A 68 -5.10 2.27 3.93
N VAL A 69 -4.16 2.02 3.02
CA VAL A 69 -4.41 1.34 1.74
C VAL A 69 -4.18 -0.16 1.81
N SER A 70 -3.19 -0.62 2.58
CA SER A 70 -2.91 -2.06 2.72
C SER A 70 -4.13 -2.82 3.23
N GLY A 71 -4.96 -2.18 4.06
CA GLY A 71 -6.06 -2.85 4.74
C GLY A 71 -5.56 -4.11 5.48
N ASP A 72 -6.45 -4.84 6.11
CA ASP A 72 -6.13 -6.16 6.70
C ASP A 72 -6.17 -7.26 5.62
N ARG A 73 -5.57 -6.99 4.44
CA ARG A 73 -5.61 -7.94 3.33
C ARG A 73 -4.52 -8.99 3.50
N VAL A 74 -4.93 -10.25 3.47
CA VAL A 74 -4.05 -11.43 3.56
C VAL A 74 -4.24 -12.28 2.31
N THR A 75 -3.14 -12.74 1.73
CA THR A 75 -3.14 -13.71 0.63
C THR A 75 -2.68 -15.08 1.16
N LEU A 76 -3.44 -16.09 0.83
CA LEU A 76 -3.23 -17.50 1.17
C LEU A 76 -3.07 -18.31 -0.12
N ARG A 77 -2.10 -19.24 -0.15
CA ARG A 77 -2.02 -20.28 -1.18
C ARG A 77 -2.34 -21.64 -0.57
N THR A 78 -3.30 -22.34 -1.19
CA THR A 78 -3.79 -23.63 -0.71
C THR A 78 -4.24 -24.52 -1.87
N THR A 79 -4.20 -25.82 -1.66
CA THR A 79 -4.80 -26.83 -2.57
C THR A 79 -6.32 -26.95 -2.40
N GLU A 80 -6.89 -26.41 -1.31
CA GLU A 80 -8.31 -26.48 -0.97
C GLU A 80 -8.92 -25.06 -0.80
N PRO A 81 -8.95 -24.21 -1.85
CA PRO A 81 -9.32 -22.80 -1.71
C PRO A 81 -10.76 -22.59 -1.22
N ALA A 82 -11.71 -23.39 -1.71
CA ALA A 82 -13.10 -23.29 -1.29
C ALA A 82 -13.30 -23.65 0.20
N ARG A 83 -12.58 -24.65 0.70
CA ARG A 83 -12.63 -25.06 2.11
C ARG A 83 -11.94 -24.00 2.99
N ALA A 84 -10.80 -23.46 2.55
CA ALA A 84 -10.12 -22.38 3.24
C ALA A 84 -11.02 -21.14 3.37
N ALA A 85 -11.62 -20.69 2.25
CA ALA A 85 -12.53 -19.56 2.24
C ALA A 85 -13.71 -19.77 3.22
N ALA A 86 -14.36 -20.93 3.18
CA ALA A 86 -15.49 -21.23 4.07
C ALA A 86 -15.11 -21.27 5.56
N VAL A 87 -13.89 -21.69 5.91
CA VAL A 87 -13.37 -21.66 7.29
C VAL A 87 -13.18 -20.21 7.75
N LEU A 88 -12.57 -19.38 6.90
CA LEU A 88 -12.21 -18.00 7.24
C LEU A 88 -13.43 -17.08 7.25
N GLU A 89 -14.39 -17.28 6.33
CA GLU A 89 -15.66 -16.54 6.31
C GLU A 89 -16.50 -16.79 7.56
N ARG A 90 -16.54 -18.03 8.07
CA ARG A 90 -17.17 -18.35 9.36
C ARG A 90 -16.54 -17.63 10.56
N ALA A 91 -15.27 -17.26 10.43
CA ALA A 91 -14.56 -16.46 11.44
C ALA A 91 -14.69 -14.95 11.23
N GLY A 92 -15.49 -14.51 10.25
CA GLY A 92 -15.77 -13.10 9.98
C GLY A 92 -14.90 -12.44 8.91
N ALA A 93 -14.09 -13.22 8.16
CA ALA A 93 -13.35 -12.68 7.02
C ALA A 93 -14.28 -12.49 5.80
N THR A 94 -13.88 -11.57 4.92
CA THR A 94 -14.37 -11.53 3.54
C THR A 94 -13.31 -12.16 2.66
N ALA A 95 -13.64 -13.24 1.92
CA ALA A 95 -12.69 -13.98 1.13
C ALA A 95 -13.09 -14.02 -0.35
N THR A 96 -12.09 -13.96 -1.24
CA THR A 96 -12.25 -14.18 -2.68
C THR A 96 -11.22 -15.21 -3.13
N THR A 97 -11.63 -16.11 -4.02
CA THR A 97 -10.78 -17.20 -4.53
C THR A 97 -10.41 -16.96 -5.99
N ASP A 98 -9.13 -17.17 -6.30
CA ASP A 98 -8.60 -17.15 -7.67
C ASP A 98 -7.62 -18.32 -7.85
N GLY A 99 -8.07 -19.38 -8.51
CA GLY A 99 -7.31 -20.62 -8.64
C GLY A 99 -6.96 -21.22 -7.28
N THR A 100 -5.67 -21.32 -6.96
CA THR A 100 -5.14 -21.80 -5.67
C THR A 100 -4.89 -20.68 -4.65
N ALA A 101 -5.12 -19.43 -5.04
CA ALA A 101 -4.98 -18.27 -4.17
C ALA A 101 -6.32 -17.88 -3.55
N VAL A 102 -6.31 -17.55 -2.27
CA VAL A 102 -7.43 -16.94 -1.55
C VAL A 102 -6.96 -15.61 -0.99
N THR A 103 -7.61 -14.54 -1.41
CA THR A 103 -7.37 -13.20 -0.84
C THR A 103 -8.50 -12.89 0.13
N MET A 104 -8.15 -12.42 1.31
CA MET A 104 -9.10 -12.14 2.37
C MET A 104 -8.80 -10.85 3.10
N SER A 105 -9.79 -10.32 3.81
CA SER A 105 -9.67 -9.17 4.71
C SER A 105 -10.46 -9.42 6.00
N GLY A 106 -10.12 -8.66 7.07
CA GLY A 106 -10.78 -8.72 8.36
C GLY A 106 -10.16 -9.70 9.36
N LEU A 107 -9.07 -10.37 9.02
CA LEU A 107 -8.32 -11.25 9.93
C LEU A 107 -6.82 -11.02 9.80
N ALA A 108 -6.14 -10.95 10.96
CA ALA A 108 -4.68 -10.92 11.00
C ALA A 108 -4.07 -12.25 10.49
N PRO A 109 -2.88 -12.21 9.84
CA PRO A 109 -2.23 -13.41 9.30
C PRO A 109 -2.05 -14.54 10.31
N GLU A 110 -1.71 -14.21 11.55
CA GLU A 110 -1.52 -15.18 12.62
C GLU A 110 -2.82 -15.93 12.95
N LYS A 111 -3.95 -15.20 12.92
CA LYS A 111 -5.28 -15.80 13.15
C LYS A 111 -5.68 -16.70 11.99
N VAL A 112 -5.33 -16.31 10.76
CA VAL A 112 -5.56 -17.13 9.56
C VAL A 112 -4.82 -18.46 9.67
N VAL A 113 -3.51 -18.42 10.01
CA VAL A 113 -2.69 -19.64 10.20
C VAL A 113 -3.29 -20.56 11.27
N LEU A 114 -3.71 -19.99 12.40
CA LEU A 114 -4.33 -20.76 13.49
C LEU A 114 -5.61 -21.46 13.02
N LEU A 115 -6.54 -20.73 12.41
CA LEU A 115 -7.81 -21.26 11.94
C LEU A 115 -7.66 -22.37 10.88
N LEU A 116 -6.73 -22.19 9.94
CA LEU A 116 -6.43 -23.20 8.93
C LEU A 116 -5.85 -24.47 9.56
N SER A 117 -4.93 -24.32 10.52
CA SER A 117 -4.31 -25.43 11.23
C SER A 117 -5.34 -26.21 12.07
N GLU A 118 -6.20 -25.53 12.83
CA GLU A 118 -7.26 -26.14 13.64
C GLU A 118 -8.28 -26.91 12.79
N ASN A 119 -8.51 -26.46 11.54
CA ASN A 119 -9.43 -27.12 10.62
C ASN A 119 -8.77 -28.10 9.65
N ALA A 120 -7.48 -28.39 9.85
CA ALA A 120 -6.69 -29.28 8.98
C ALA A 120 -6.79 -28.91 7.48
N VAL A 121 -6.77 -27.62 7.17
CA VAL A 121 -6.71 -27.09 5.81
C VAL A 121 -5.24 -26.92 5.42
N PRO A 122 -4.75 -27.62 4.38
CA PRO A 122 -3.37 -27.48 3.95
C PRO A 122 -3.14 -26.12 3.31
N PHE A 123 -2.00 -25.50 3.61
CA PHE A 123 -1.57 -24.26 2.95
C PHE A 123 -0.05 -24.25 2.76
N SER A 124 0.41 -23.57 1.75
CA SER A 124 1.83 -23.41 1.42
C SER A 124 2.37 -22.02 1.73
N GLU A 125 1.48 -21.01 1.76
CA GLU A 125 1.88 -19.62 1.98
C GLU A 125 0.73 -18.86 2.63
N VAL A 126 1.06 -18.02 3.61
CA VAL A 126 0.18 -16.97 4.16
C VAL A 126 1.00 -15.70 4.25
N SER A 127 0.60 -14.66 3.51
CA SER A 127 1.32 -13.38 3.47
C SER A 127 0.35 -12.22 3.66
N ALA A 128 0.74 -11.26 4.51
CA ALA A 128 0.03 -9.99 4.59
C ALA A 128 0.32 -9.18 3.31
N HIS A 129 -0.73 -8.66 2.68
CA HIS A 129 -0.55 -7.73 1.59
C HIS A 129 -0.02 -6.40 2.15
N ARG A 130 1.10 -5.95 1.59
CA ARG A 130 1.63 -4.62 1.86
C ARG A 130 1.42 -3.80 0.60
N ALA A 131 0.56 -2.81 0.67
CA ALA A 131 0.40 -1.87 -0.43
C ALA A 131 1.74 -1.19 -0.74
N SER A 132 2.03 -0.98 -2.01
CA SER A 132 3.12 -0.12 -2.46
C SER A 132 2.72 1.35 -2.34
N LEU A 133 3.71 2.25 -2.34
CA LEU A 133 3.42 3.68 -2.41
C LEU A 133 2.70 4.07 -3.70
N GLU A 134 2.93 3.33 -4.78
CA GLU A 134 2.25 3.54 -6.05
C GLU A 134 0.77 3.20 -5.96
N GLU A 135 0.41 2.05 -5.36
CA GLU A 135 -0.97 1.67 -5.09
C GLU A 135 -1.67 2.70 -4.19
N ALA A 136 -1.00 3.13 -3.13
CA ALA A 136 -1.53 4.14 -2.22
C ALA A 136 -1.77 5.50 -2.91
N TYR A 137 -0.87 5.91 -3.77
CA TYR A 137 -1.02 7.13 -4.57
C TYR A 137 -2.19 7.04 -5.55
N LEU A 138 -2.33 5.91 -6.26
CA LEU A 138 -3.42 5.70 -7.21
C LEU A 138 -4.78 5.71 -6.51
N GLU A 139 -4.90 5.10 -5.34
CA GLU A 139 -6.13 5.09 -4.55
C GLU A 139 -6.53 6.51 -4.11
N LEU A 140 -5.59 7.26 -3.52
CA LEU A 140 -5.82 8.65 -3.11
C LEU A 140 -6.23 9.56 -4.28
N THR A 141 -5.59 9.40 -5.43
CA THR A 141 -5.88 10.25 -6.60
C THR A 141 -7.19 9.86 -7.26
N ARG A 142 -7.59 8.60 -7.22
CA ARG A 142 -8.90 8.13 -7.68
C ARG A 142 -10.02 8.72 -6.85
N GLU A 143 -9.95 8.64 -5.53
CA GLU A 143 -10.93 9.24 -4.62
C GLU A 143 -11.03 10.76 -4.79
N ALA A 144 -9.90 11.45 -4.95
CA ALA A 144 -9.87 12.89 -5.19
C ALA A 144 -10.50 13.28 -6.54
N VAL A 145 -10.50 12.40 -7.53
CA VAL A 145 -11.14 12.62 -8.85
C VAL A 145 -12.64 12.32 -8.77
N GLU A 146 -13.05 11.22 -8.13
CA GLU A 146 -14.45 10.82 -8.00
C GLU A 146 -15.25 11.82 -7.13
N TYR A 147 -14.68 12.30 -6.03
CA TYR A 147 -15.31 13.30 -5.17
C TYR A 147 -15.65 14.59 -5.94
N ARG A 148 -14.77 15.03 -6.85
CA ARG A 148 -15.00 16.24 -7.66
C ARG A 148 -15.97 16.02 -8.81
N ALA A 149 -16.08 14.82 -9.35
CA ALA A 149 -17.08 14.52 -10.37
C ALA A 149 -18.50 14.56 -9.77
N ALA A 150 -18.66 14.10 -8.53
CA ALA A 150 -19.92 14.19 -7.80
C ALA A 150 -20.31 15.65 -7.47
N ASP A 151 -19.33 16.49 -7.08
CA ASP A 151 -19.55 17.91 -6.73
C ASP A 151 -19.89 18.78 -7.96
N ALA A 152 -19.27 18.47 -9.11
CA ALA A 152 -19.57 19.14 -10.38
C ALA A 152 -20.96 18.78 -10.92
N GLY A 153 -21.43 17.55 -10.72
CA GLY A 153 -22.78 17.10 -11.08
C GLY A 153 -23.87 17.80 -10.27
N THR A 154 -23.62 18.08 -8.99
CA THR A 154 -24.57 18.75 -8.10
C THR A 154 -24.67 20.26 -8.38
N ARG A 155 -23.60 20.89 -8.90
CA ARG A 155 -23.62 22.32 -9.29
C ARG A 155 -24.28 22.60 -10.64
N ALA A 156 -24.33 21.63 -11.53
CA ALA A 156 -24.98 21.77 -12.85
C ALA A 156 -26.50 21.54 -12.81
N ALA A 157 -27.04 21.09 -11.67
CA ALA A 157 -28.48 20.82 -11.47
C ALA A 157 -29.22 21.89 -10.65
N ARG A 158 -28.60 23.09 -10.48
CA ARG A 158 -29.23 24.25 -9.82
C ARG A 158 -29.33 25.45 -10.83
#